data_ddd7426f39549849a7039215f301a872
#
_entry.id   ddd7426f39549849a7039215f301a872
#
_cell.length_a   1.000
_cell.length_b   1.000
_cell.length_c   1.000
_cell.angle_alpha   90.00
_cell.angle_beta   90.00
_cell.angle_gamma   90.00
#
_symmetry.space_group_name_H-M   'P 1'
#
loop_
_entity.id
_entity.type
_entity.pdbx_description
1 polymer ?
#
loop_
_entity_poly.entity_id
_entity_poly.type
_entity_poly.pdbx_seq_one_letter_code
_entity_poly.pdbx_strand_id
1 'polypeptide(L)'
;MKKTHKKIDNQLRHALTNACEEIKDNVEEFAWLTHQVNFEQFPQSLRVSCFFTNSSALLDATSSETCASIGQIIKVHLSKIAITKFDDSKQITFSSED
;
A
#
# COMPACT_ATOMS: atom_id res chain seq x y z
N MET A 1 -16.26 15.47 7.63
CA MET A 1 -14.90 15.54 7.04
C MET A 1 -14.68 16.90 6.38
N LYS A 2 -13.53 17.48 6.59
CA LYS A 2 -13.18 18.75 5.93
C LYS A 2 -13.00 18.50 4.43
N LYS A 3 -13.29 19.52 3.61
CA LYS A 3 -13.15 19.41 2.15
C LYS A 3 -11.75 18.98 1.73
N THR A 4 -10.72 19.51 2.40
CA THR A 4 -9.32 19.16 2.14
C THR A 4 -9.06 17.68 2.38
N HIS A 5 -9.61 17.12 3.46
CA HIS A 5 -9.46 15.71 3.80
C HIS A 5 -10.12 14.81 2.76
N LYS A 6 -11.29 15.20 2.27
CA LYS A 6 -12.00 14.45 1.24
C LYS A 6 -11.20 14.41 -0.07
N LYS A 7 -10.60 15.54 -0.46
CA LYS A 7 -9.77 15.62 -1.66
C LYS A 7 -8.55 14.69 -1.55
N ILE A 8 -7.88 14.72 -0.39
CA ILE A 8 -6.71 13.86 -0.14
C ILE A 8 -7.14 12.39 -0.14
N ASP A 9 -8.26 12.07 0.48
CA ASP A 9 -8.77 10.71 0.53
C ASP A 9 -9.05 10.17 -0.88
N ASN A 10 -9.68 10.97 -1.74
CA ASN A 10 -9.94 10.58 -3.11
C ASN A 10 -8.65 10.33 -3.90
N GLN A 11 -7.67 11.23 -3.75
CA GLN A 11 -6.37 11.06 -4.40
C GLN A 11 -5.65 9.81 -3.90
N LEU A 12 -5.72 9.56 -2.59
CA LEU A 12 -5.10 8.41 -1.96
C LEU A 12 -5.71 7.10 -2.47
N ARG A 13 -7.04 7.04 -2.57
CA ARG A 13 -7.74 5.87 -3.10
C ARG A 13 -7.34 5.58 -4.54
N HIS A 14 -7.27 6.60 -5.39
CA HIS A 14 -6.85 6.43 -6.77
C HIS A 14 -5.41 5.95 -6.86
N ALA A 15 -4.52 6.56 -6.10
CA ALA A 15 -3.10 6.18 -6.09
C ALA A 15 -2.92 4.72 -5.67
N LEU A 16 -3.61 4.31 -4.60
CA LEU A 16 -3.50 2.94 -4.08
C LEU A 16 -4.18 1.92 -4.99
N THR A 17 -5.27 2.30 -5.66
CA THR A 17 -5.90 1.43 -6.66
C THR A 17 -4.94 1.17 -7.82
N ASN A 18 -4.30 2.21 -8.33
CA ASN A 18 -3.32 2.09 -9.40
C ASN A 18 -2.12 1.26 -8.96
N ALA A 19 -1.65 1.47 -7.74
CA ALA A 19 -0.56 0.66 -7.18
C ALA A 19 -0.96 -0.81 -7.09
N CYS A 20 -2.17 -1.09 -6.62
CA CYS A 20 -2.69 -2.45 -6.50
C CYS A 20 -2.72 -3.16 -7.86
N GLU A 21 -3.19 -2.48 -8.89
CA GLU A 21 -3.24 -3.04 -10.24
C GLU A 21 -1.83 -3.34 -10.77
N GLU A 22 -0.89 -2.43 -10.55
CA GLU A 22 0.49 -2.65 -10.97
C GLU A 22 1.12 -3.83 -10.21
N ILE A 23 0.87 -3.93 -8.91
CA ILE A 23 1.38 -5.05 -8.11
C ILE A 23 0.80 -6.37 -8.63
N LYS A 24 -0.50 -6.42 -8.92
CA LYS A 24 -1.14 -7.63 -9.45
C LYS A 24 -0.55 -8.07 -10.78
N ASP A 25 -0.15 -7.12 -11.62
CA ASP A 25 0.47 -7.42 -12.90
C ASP A 25 1.86 -8.02 -12.73
N ASN A 26 2.54 -7.74 -11.64
CA ASN A 26 3.92 -8.17 -11.40
C ASN A 26 4.05 -9.30 -10.37
N VAL A 27 3.05 -9.48 -9.51
CA VAL A 27 3.08 -10.46 -8.42
C VAL A 27 1.80 -11.30 -8.48
N GLU A 28 1.94 -12.51 -9.00
CA GLU A 28 0.81 -13.39 -9.30
C GLU A 28 -0.06 -13.70 -8.09
N GLU A 29 0.55 -13.92 -6.94
CA GLU A 29 -0.16 -14.34 -5.72
C GLU A 29 -0.61 -13.16 -4.84
N PHE A 30 -0.48 -11.95 -5.33
CA PHE A 30 -0.96 -10.77 -4.61
C PHE A 30 -2.48 -10.67 -4.77
N ALA A 31 -3.20 -10.57 -3.63
CA ALA A 31 -4.67 -10.58 -3.64
C ALA A 31 -5.24 -9.16 -3.70
N TRP A 32 -4.95 -8.34 -2.69
CA TRP A 32 -5.48 -6.98 -2.59
C TRP A 32 -4.75 -6.18 -1.53
N LEU A 33 -5.01 -4.88 -1.49
CA LEU A 33 -4.54 -4.03 -0.42
C LEU A 33 -5.66 -3.11 0.06
N THR A 34 -5.52 -2.63 1.28
CA THR A 34 -6.39 -1.63 1.86
C THR A 34 -5.55 -0.65 2.68
N HIS A 35 -6.16 0.42 3.14
CA HIS A 35 -5.44 1.43 3.91
C HIS A 35 -6.30 1.98 5.04
N GLN A 36 -5.62 2.53 6.05
CA GLN A 36 -6.23 3.28 7.14
C GLN A 36 -5.40 4.54 7.35
N VAL A 37 -6.06 5.64 7.68
CA VAL A 37 -5.38 6.92 7.87
C VAL A 37 -6.18 7.81 8.80
N ASN A 38 -5.46 8.57 9.65
CA ASN A 38 -6.02 9.67 10.43
C ASN A 38 -5.48 10.96 9.84
N PHE A 39 -6.34 11.73 9.19
CA PHE A 39 -5.92 12.94 8.49
C PHE A 39 -5.41 14.05 9.42
N GLU A 40 -5.71 13.97 10.72
CA GLU A 40 -5.14 14.88 11.71
C GLU A 40 -3.63 14.63 11.92
N GLN A 41 -3.15 13.44 11.55
CA GLN A 41 -1.75 13.04 11.68
C GLN A 41 -1.23 12.47 10.36
N PHE A 42 -1.60 13.12 9.28
CA PHE A 42 -1.21 12.70 7.93
C PHE A 42 0.15 13.31 7.57
N PRO A 43 1.06 12.57 6.91
CA PRO A 43 0.92 11.18 6.44
C PRO A 43 1.46 10.12 7.41
N GLN A 44 1.88 10.46 8.61
CA GLN A 44 2.48 9.52 9.55
C GLN A 44 1.51 8.41 9.96
N SER A 45 0.22 8.69 10.02
CA SER A 45 -0.80 7.72 10.43
C SER A 45 -1.23 6.78 9.30
N LEU A 46 -0.81 7.06 8.06
CA LEU A 46 -1.18 6.19 6.93
C LEU A 46 -0.59 4.80 7.12
N ARG A 47 -1.46 3.80 7.03
CA ARG A 47 -1.08 2.38 7.09
C ARG A 47 -1.67 1.67 5.89
N VAL A 48 -0.85 0.95 5.15
CA VAL A 48 -1.27 0.15 4.01
C VAL A 48 -1.13 -1.32 4.39
N SER A 49 -2.20 -2.09 4.22
CA SER A 49 -2.20 -3.52 4.51
C SER A 49 -2.32 -4.28 3.19
N CYS A 50 -1.34 -5.12 2.91
CA CYS A 50 -1.27 -5.90 1.67
C CYS A 50 -1.56 -7.37 2.00
N PHE A 51 -2.35 -8.03 1.16
CA PHE A 51 -2.76 -9.41 1.39
C PHE A 51 -2.39 -10.28 0.21
N PHE A 52 -1.80 -11.43 0.52
CA PHE A 52 -1.51 -12.49 -0.45
C PHE A 52 -2.61 -13.55 -0.38
N THR A 53 -2.75 -14.35 -1.43
CA THR A 53 -3.81 -15.35 -1.53
C THR A 53 -3.69 -16.43 -0.47
N ASN A 54 -2.46 -16.75 -0.03
CA ASN A 54 -2.24 -17.77 0.99
C ASN A 54 -0.92 -17.53 1.73
N SER A 55 -0.74 -18.24 2.83
CA SER A 55 0.44 -18.07 3.68
C SER A 55 1.74 -18.51 3.03
N SER A 56 1.68 -19.48 2.13
CA SER A 56 2.86 -19.93 1.38
C SER A 56 3.37 -18.79 0.48
N ALA A 57 2.46 -18.10 -0.22
CA ALA A 57 2.81 -16.96 -1.05
C ALA A 57 3.38 -15.83 -0.22
N LEU A 58 2.80 -15.57 0.95
CA LEU A 58 3.30 -14.56 1.88
C LEU A 58 4.72 -14.88 2.32
N LEU A 59 4.99 -16.13 2.69
CA LEU A 59 6.30 -16.57 3.12
C LEU A 59 7.33 -16.41 2.00
N ASP A 60 6.97 -16.80 0.78
CA ASP A 60 7.84 -16.64 -0.38
C ASP A 60 8.16 -15.17 -0.64
N ALA A 61 7.16 -14.30 -0.52
CA ALA A 61 7.32 -12.87 -0.73
C ALA A 61 8.21 -12.22 0.34
N THR A 62 8.09 -12.66 1.59
CA THR A 62 8.90 -12.10 2.69
C THR A 62 10.33 -12.63 2.67
N SER A 63 10.56 -13.82 2.13
CA SER A 63 11.91 -14.39 2.03
C SER A 63 12.64 -13.98 0.76
N SER A 64 11.98 -13.27 -0.13
CA SER A 64 12.55 -12.73 -1.37
C SER A 64 12.45 -11.20 -1.35
N GLU A 65 12.78 -10.55 -2.46
CA GLU A 65 12.67 -9.09 -2.58
C GLU A 65 11.27 -8.61 -2.98
N THR A 66 10.29 -9.51 -3.05
CA THR A 66 8.94 -9.18 -3.50
C THR A 66 8.28 -8.13 -2.62
N CYS A 67 8.35 -8.26 -1.30
CA CYS A 67 7.76 -7.27 -0.39
C CYS A 67 8.42 -5.90 -0.54
N ALA A 68 9.73 -5.86 -0.74
CA ALA A 68 10.43 -4.61 -0.98
C ALA A 68 10.00 -3.97 -2.30
N SER A 69 9.80 -4.79 -3.34
CA SER A 69 9.32 -4.32 -4.65
C SER A 69 7.90 -3.75 -4.54
N ILE A 70 7.02 -4.42 -3.80
CA ILE A 70 5.65 -3.94 -3.56
C ILE A 70 5.68 -2.59 -2.84
N GLY A 71 6.51 -2.48 -1.80
CA GLY A 71 6.68 -1.23 -1.06
C GLY A 71 7.13 -0.09 -1.97
N GLN A 72 8.05 -0.37 -2.88
CA GLN A 72 8.55 0.62 -3.81
C GLN A 72 7.46 1.08 -4.79
N ILE A 73 6.65 0.16 -5.30
CA ILE A 73 5.52 0.48 -6.18
C ILE A 73 4.55 1.42 -5.46
N ILE A 74 4.17 1.08 -4.24
CA ILE A 74 3.26 1.90 -3.43
C ILE A 74 3.87 3.30 -3.21
N LYS A 75 5.12 3.35 -2.84
CA LYS A 75 5.83 4.60 -2.57
C LYS A 75 5.88 5.51 -3.80
N VAL A 76 6.13 4.94 -4.98
CA VAL A 76 6.14 5.68 -6.23
C VAL A 76 4.76 6.28 -6.52
N HIS A 77 3.71 5.49 -6.39
CA HIS A 77 2.35 5.99 -6.63
C HIS A 77 1.95 7.09 -5.64
N LEU A 78 2.33 6.96 -4.37
CA LEU A 78 2.08 7.99 -3.36
C LEU A 78 2.85 9.28 -3.67
N SER A 79 4.07 9.16 -4.18
CA SER A 79 4.87 10.34 -4.53
C SER A 79 4.23 11.17 -5.65
N LYS A 80 3.45 10.53 -6.52
CA LYS A 80 2.74 11.22 -7.61
C LYS A 80 1.64 12.16 -7.09
N ILE A 81 1.18 11.95 -5.88
CA ILE A 81 0.19 12.82 -5.23
C ILE A 81 0.82 13.61 -4.07
N ALA A 82 2.14 13.81 -4.14
CA ALA A 82 2.92 14.61 -3.20
C ALA A 82 3.04 14.00 -1.78
N ILE A 83 2.82 12.69 -1.64
CA ILE A 83 3.06 12.00 -0.37
C ILE A 83 4.46 11.40 -0.44
N THR A 84 5.44 12.14 0.10
CA THR A 84 6.86 11.76 0.05
C THR A 84 7.41 11.26 1.39
N LYS A 85 6.74 11.60 2.50
CA LYS A 85 7.14 11.16 3.83
C LYS A 85 6.40 9.88 4.21
N PHE A 86 6.68 8.82 3.48
CA PHE A 86 6.05 7.52 3.71
C PHE A 86 7.16 6.48 3.87
N ASP A 87 7.16 5.81 5.01
CA ASP A 87 8.15 4.78 5.33
C ASP A 87 7.57 3.40 5.01
N ASP A 88 7.95 2.85 3.87
CA ASP A 88 7.44 1.56 3.42
C ASP A 88 7.83 0.39 4.35
N SER A 89 8.88 0.55 5.16
CA SER A 89 9.26 -0.49 6.11
C SER A 89 8.39 -0.51 7.37
N LYS A 90 7.73 0.61 7.70
CA LYS A 90 6.94 0.75 8.92
C LYS A 90 5.45 0.93 8.67
N GLN A 91 5.10 1.50 7.52
CA GLN A 91 3.71 1.88 7.22
C GLN A 91 3.00 0.89 6.30
N ILE A 92 3.67 -0.18 5.90
CA ILE A 92 3.07 -1.26 5.11
C ILE A 92 3.17 -2.55 5.92
N THR A 93 2.07 -3.29 5.97
CA THR A 93 2.03 -4.63 6.56
C THR A 93 1.65 -5.65 5.48
N PHE A 94 2.12 -6.87 5.65
CA PHE A 94 1.85 -7.96 4.73
C PHE A 94 1.21 -9.11 5.49
N SER A 95 0.13 -9.66 4.94
CA SER A 95 -0.62 -10.75 5.53
C SER A 95 -1.12 -11.68 4.43
N SER A 96 -1.81 -12.75 4.80
CA SER A 96 -2.44 -13.65 3.85
C SER A 96 -3.93 -13.79 4.16
N GLU A 97 -4.70 -14.23 3.17
CA GLU A 97 -6.15 -14.39 3.33
C GLU A 97 -6.55 -15.65 4.09
N ASP A 98 -5.66 -16.65 4.18
CA ASP A 98 -5.95 -17.91 4.88
C ASP A 98 -5.64 -17.87 6.37
#